data_671f5c456842b0406fa622e03df5d07a
#
_entry.id   671f5c456842b0406fa622e03df5d07a
#
_cell.length_a   1.000
_cell.length_b   1.000
_cell.length_c   1.000
_cell.angle_alpha   90.00
_cell.angle_beta   90.00
_cell.angle_gamma   90.00
#
_symmetry.space_group_name_H-M   'P 1'
#
loop_
_entity.id
_entity.type
_entity.pdbx_description
1 polymer ?
#
loop_
_entity_poly.entity_id
_entity_poly.type
_entity_poly.pdbx_seq_one_letter_code
_entity_poly.pdbx_strand_id
1 'polypeptide(L)'
;IHYSNPHIIVGCVPVFEGKVLLCKRAIEPRKGFWTLPAGFMENGETTLQGATRETWEEAKARVTNVDLYRIFDVPYISQVYMFYRCDLDDGEHSAGPESLETQLYAEADIPWDNIAFQVVSETLKEYFSDAAAGHFPVRVSAIDHRAKRS
;
A
#
# COMPACT_ATOMS: atom_id res chain seq x y z
N ILE A 1 -1.99 11.10 32.72
CA ILE A 1 -1.51 9.88 32.12
C ILE A 1 -1.47 10.05 30.60
N HIS A 2 -0.33 9.75 30.02
CA HIS A 2 -0.18 9.83 28.58
C HIS A 2 -0.27 8.42 27.99
N TYR A 3 -1.10 8.27 26.97
CA TYR A 3 -1.22 7.02 26.24
C TYR A 3 -0.58 7.18 24.88
N SER A 4 0.24 6.22 24.51
CA SER A 4 0.85 6.18 23.19
C SER A 4 0.34 4.92 22.48
N ASN A 5 -0.52 5.12 21.49
CA ASN A 5 -1.11 4.02 20.73
C ASN A 5 -0.34 3.79 19.45
N PRO A 6 -0.28 2.54 18.99
CA PRO A 6 0.26 2.28 17.66
C PRO A 6 -0.51 3.03 16.59
N HIS A 7 0.19 3.48 15.56
CA HIS A 7 -0.44 4.12 14.42
C HIS A 7 -0.90 3.07 13.41
N ILE A 8 -2.05 3.30 12.82
CA ILE A 8 -2.58 2.44 11.76
C ILE A 8 -2.37 3.15 10.43
N ILE A 9 -1.66 2.50 9.52
CA ILE A 9 -1.48 2.96 8.16
C ILE A 9 -2.40 2.12 7.27
N VAL A 10 -3.20 2.78 6.46
CA VAL A 10 -4.17 2.13 5.58
C VAL A 10 -3.89 2.49 4.13
N GLY A 11 -4.05 1.52 3.25
CA GLY A 11 -3.79 1.74 1.84
C GLY A 11 -4.41 0.68 0.96
N CYS A 12 -4.21 0.85 -0.33
CA CYS A 12 -4.79 -0.04 -1.33
C CYS A 12 -3.72 -0.66 -2.23
N VAL A 13 -4.08 -1.83 -2.78
CA VAL A 13 -3.42 -2.42 -3.94
C VAL A 13 -4.41 -2.25 -5.09
N PRO A 14 -4.35 -1.13 -5.82
CA PRO A 14 -5.32 -0.87 -6.90
C PRO A 14 -4.88 -1.58 -8.17
N VAL A 15 -5.76 -2.37 -8.73
CA VAL A 15 -5.46 -3.24 -9.88
C VAL A 15 -6.26 -2.80 -11.10
N PHE A 16 -5.61 -2.77 -12.25
CA PHE A 16 -6.25 -2.50 -13.53
C PHE A 16 -5.58 -3.33 -14.61
N GLU A 17 -6.36 -4.21 -15.25
CA GLU A 17 -5.89 -5.07 -16.35
C GLU A 17 -4.60 -5.83 -15.98
N GLY A 18 -4.56 -6.38 -14.78
CA GLY A 18 -3.44 -7.20 -14.31
C GLY A 18 -2.23 -6.39 -13.82
N LYS A 19 -2.34 -5.06 -13.80
CA LYS A 19 -1.26 -4.17 -13.34
C LYS A 19 -1.64 -3.52 -12.03
N VAL A 20 -0.64 -3.14 -11.26
CA VAL A 20 -0.84 -2.48 -9.95
C VAL A 20 -0.40 -1.02 -10.04
N LEU A 21 -1.23 -0.13 -9.49
CA LEU A 21 -0.94 1.29 -9.44
C LEU A 21 0.03 1.60 -8.31
N LEU A 22 1.13 2.24 -8.64
CA LEU A 22 2.11 2.72 -7.68
C LEU A 22 2.25 4.23 -7.77
N CYS A 23 2.67 4.84 -6.66
CA CYS A 23 2.92 6.28 -6.53
C CYS A 23 4.40 6.49 -6.24
N LYS A 24 5.02 7.48 -6.88
CA LYS A 24 6.38 7.88 -6.59
C LYS A 24 6.36 8.97 -5.53
N ARG A 25 7.03 8.75 -4.42
CA ARG A 25 6.95 9.62 -3.25
C ARG A 25 7.57 10.98 -3.51
N ALA A 26 6.84 12.05 -3.13
CA ALA A 26 7.35 13.43 -3.22
C ALA A 26 7.91 13.91 -1.88
N ILE A 27 7.77 13.11 -0.79
CA ILE A 27 8.16 13.51 0.56
C ILE A 27 9.08 12.47 1.19
N GLU A 28 9.87 12.92 2.17
CA GLU A 28 10.67 12.01 2.99
C GLU A 28 9.78 11.29 4.02
N PRO A 29 10.13 10.08 4.48
CA PRO A 29 11.32 9.32 4.06
C PRO A 29 11.13 8.70 2.67
N ARG A 30 12.26 8.34 2.05
CA ARG A 30 12.29 7.61 0.77
C ARG A 30 11.70 8.39 -0.40
N LYS A 31 11.90 9.72 -0.42
CA LYS A 31 11.51 10.56 -1.56
C LYS A 31 12.10 10.01 -2.85
N GLY A 32 11.29 9.95 -3.89
CA GLY A 32 11.71 9.43 -5.20
C GLY A 32 11.55 7.92 -5.36
N PHE A 33 11.19 7.22 -4.29
CA PHE A 33 10.91 5.78 -4.35
C PHE A 33 9.42 5.53 -4.55
N TRP A 34 9.10 4.34 -5.03
CA TRP A 34 7.73 3.95 -5.34
C TRP A 34 7.06 3.23 -4.18
N THR A 35 5.77 3.43 -4.02
CA THR A 35 4.99 2.81 -2.95
C THR A 35 3.54 2.57 -3.41
N LEU A 36 2.85 1.72 -2.68
CA LEU A 36 1.39 1.67 -2.78
C LEU A 36 0.80 2.92 -2.14
N PRO A 37 -0.35 3.42 -2.63
CA PRO A 37 -1.01 4.56 -1.97
C PRO A 37 -1.45 4.17 -0.57
N ALA A 38 -0.96 4.88 0.44
CA ALA A 38 -1.24 4.58 1.84
C ALA A 38 -0.87 5.77 2.72
N GLY A 39 -1.50 5.87 3.89
CA GLY A 39 -1.20 6.88 4.87
C GLY A 39 -1.89 6.61 6.20
N PHE A 40 -1.70 7.50 7.14
CA PHE A 40 -2.26 7.34 8.47
C PHE A 40 -3.79 7.40 8.45
N MET A 41 -4.42 6.43 9.13
CA MET A 41 -5.85 6.44 9.35
C MET A 41 -6.21 7.65 10.21
N GLU A 42 -7.31 8.33 9.86
CA GLU A 42 -7.80 9.48 10.60
C GLU A 42 -8.89 9.07 11.59
N ASN A 43 -9.05 9.88 12.62
CA ASN A 43 -10.12 9.65 13.59
C ASN A 43 -11.48 9.71 12.90
N GLY A 44 -12.36 8.81 13.31
CA GLY A 44 -13.74 8.83 12.81
C GLY A 44 -13.96 8.13 11.48
N GLU A 45 -12.91 7.58 10.86
CA GLU A 45 -13.10 6.79 9.64
C GLU A 45 -12.84 5.31 9.88
N THR A 46 -13.42 4.46 9.04
CA THR A 46 -13.08 3.03 9.04
C THR A 46 -11.76 2.83 8.31
N THR A 47 -11.14 1.66 8.50
CA THR A 47 -9.90 1.34 7.77
C THR A 47 -10.13 1.36 6.26
N LEU A 48 -11.28 0.86 5.81
CA LEU A 48 -11.63 0.88 4.37
C LEU A 48 -11.79 2.31 3.86
N GLN A 49 -12.46 3.17 4.62
CA GLN A 49 -12.62 4.58 4.24
C GLN A 49 -11.26 5.28 4.15
N GLY A 50 -10.39 5.02 5.13
CA GLY A 50 -9.04 5.58 5.11
C GLY A 50 -8.22 5.12 3.92
N ALA A 51 -8.27 3.83 3.62
CA ALA A 51 -7.52 3.27 2.48
C ALA A 51 -7.98 3.88 1.15
N THR A 52 -9.29 4.01 0.95
CA THR A 52 -9.83 4.61 -0.28
C THR A 52 -9.55 6.11 -0.35
N ARG A 53 -9.61 6.81 0.78
CA ARG A 53 -9.26 8.23 0.85
C ARG A 53 -7.80 8.47 0.46
N GLU A 54 -6.87 7.68 1.04
CA GLU A 54 -5.45 7.81 0.73
C GLU A 54 -5.17 7.54 -0.75
N THR A 55 -5.86 6.56 -1.33
CA THR A 55 -5.69 6.26 -2.75
C THR A 55 -6.15 7.42 -3.62
N TRP A 56 -7.24 8.07 -3.26
CA TRP A 56 -7.70 9.27 -3.95
C TRP A 56 -6.72 10.42 -3.77
N GLU A 57 -6.24 10.66 -2.54
CA GLU A 57 -5.34 11.78 -2.27
C GLU A 57 -3.99 11.64 -2.97
N GLU A 58 -3.42 10.43 -2.98
CA GLU A 58 -2.07 10.23 -3.53
C GLU A 58 -2.05 9.93 -5.02
N ALA A 59 -3.10 9.32 -5.54
CA ALA A 59 -3.11 8.85 -6.93
C ALA A 59 -4.31 9.33 -7.74
N LYS A 60 -5.22 10.11 -7.14
CA LYS A 60 -6.45 10.57 -7.80
C LYS A 60 -7.18 9.43 -8.50
N ALA A 61 -7.19 8.28 -7.84
CA ALA A 61 -7.75 7.04 -8.37
C ALA A 61 -9.00 6.67 -7.58
N ARG A 62 -10.06 6.30 -8.30
CA ARG A 62 -11.29 5.77 -7.73
C ARG A 62 -11.26 4.27 -7.79
N VAL A 63 -11.66 3.62 -6.70
CA VAL A 63 -11.55 2.17 -6.57
C VAL A 63 -12.91 1.56 -6.23
N THR A 64 -13.06 0.29 -6.63
CA THR A 64 -14.25 -0.53 -6.36
C THR A 64 -13.80 -1.91 -5.91
N ASN A 65 -14.74 -2.72 -5.41
CA ASN A 65 -14.47 -4.11 -4.99
C ASN A 65 -13.31 -4.16 -3.98
N VAL A 66 -13.46 -3.41 -2.90
CA VAL A 66 -12.40 -3.20 -1.92
C VAL A 66 -12.47 -4.27 -0.84
N ASP A 67 -11.47 -5.16 -0.81
CA ASP A 67 -11.40 -6.28 0.13
C ASP A 67 -10.11 -6.25 0.91
N LEU A 68 -10.18 -6.53 2.20
CA LEU A 68 -8.97 -6.62 3.03
C LEU A 68 -8.05 -7.70 2.47
N TYR A 69 -6.77 -7.40 2.39
CA TYR A 69 -5.81 -8.32 1.80
C TYR A 69 -4.64 -8.62 2.71
N ARG A 70 -3.94 -7.59 3.24
CA ARG A 70 -2.76 -7.80 4.07
C ARG A 70 -2.80 -6.97 5.33
N ILE A 71 -2.34 -7.55 6.43
CA ILE A 71 -2.06 -6.84 7.68
C ILE A 71 -0.61 -7.11 8.02
N PHE A 72 0.16 -6.05 8.29
CA PHE A 72 1.54 -6.17 8.77
C PHE A 72 1.66 -5.50 10.12
N ASP A 73 2.11 -6.27 11.11
CA ASP A 73 2.49 -5.73 12.41
C ASP A 73 3.96 -5.33 12.35
N VAL A 74 4.26 -4.08 12.72
CA VAL A 74 5.62 -3.56 12.71
C VAL A 74 5.93 -3.00 14.10
N PRO A 75 6.17 -3.91 15.09
CA PRO A 75 6.26 -3.50 16.49
C PRO A 75 7.38 -2.52 16.80
N TYR A 76 8.53 -2.65 16.12
CA TYR A 76 9.68 -1.80 16.44
C TYR A 76 9.44 -0.31 16.18
N ILE A 77 8.43 0.03 15.39
CA ILE A 77 8.03 1.43 15.16
C ILE A 77 6.59 1.68 15.57
N SER A 78 5.98 0.74 16.28
CA SER A 78 4.59 0.83 16.77
C SER A 78 3.60 1.18 15.66
N GLN A 79 3.64 0.42 14.57
CA GLN A 79 2.74 0.61 13.44
C GLN A 79 2.07 -0.69 13.04
N VAL A 80 0.86 -0.56 12.48
CA VAL A 80 0.13 -1.66 11.86
C VAL A 80 -0.28 -1.16 10.46
N TYR A 81 0.07 -1.93 9.43
CA TYR A 81 -0.33 -1.64 8.06
C TYR A 81 -1.49 -2.52 7.67
N MET A 82 -2.50 -1.92 7.02
CA MET A 82 -3.63 -2.67 6.46
C MET A 82 -3.78 -2.28 4.99
N PHE A 83 -3.59 -3.26 4.09
CA PHE A 83 -3.77 -3.04 2.66
C PHE A 83 -5.03 -3.73 2.17
N TYR A 84 -5.83 -3.00 1.41
CA TYR A 84 -7.04 -3.50 0.76
C TYR A 84 -6.76 -3.73 -0.72
N ARG A 85 -7.07 -4.92 -1.21
CA ARG A 85 -7.02 -5.19 -2.64
C ARG A 85 -8.28 -4.63 -3.27
N CYS A 86 -8.15 -3.95 -4.40
CA CYS A 86 -9.28 -3.32 -5.04
C CYS A 86 -9.06 -3.20 -6.55
N ASP A 87 -10.13 -2.86 -7.26
CA ASP A 87 -10.06 -2.59 -8.69
C ASP A 87 -10.06 -1.08 -8.91
N LEU A 88 -9.24 -0.63 -9.87
CA LEU A 88 -9.28 0.74 -10.33
C LEU A 88 -10.56 0.89 -11.16
N ASP A 89 -11.39 1.87 -10.82
CA ASP A 89 -12.75 1.96 -11.38
C ASP A 89 -12.76 2.15 -12.90
N ASP A 90 -11.96 3.10 -13.39
CA ASP A 90 -11.93 3.47 -14.81
C ASP A 90 -10.51 3.49 -15.38
N GLY A 91 -9.52 3.04 -14.64
CA GLY A 91 -8.12 3.08 -15.05
C GLY A 91 -7.47 4.45 -14.94
N GLU A 92 -8.20 5.47 -14.55
CA GLU A 92 -7.69 6.84 -14.46
C GLU A 92 -6.93 7.07 -13.16
N HIS A 93 -5.81 7.76 -13.25
CA HIS A 93 -5.00 8.14 -12.10
C HIS A 93 -4.11 9.32 -12.44
N SER A 94 -3.68 10.05 -11.41
CA SER A 94 -2.69 11.12 -11.56
C SER A 94 -2.08 11.42 -10.20
N ALA A 95 -0.94 12.10 -10.18
CA ALA A 95 -0.24 12.41 -8.93
C ALA A 95 -1.01 13.43 -8.10
N GLY A 96 -1.25 13.09 -6.83
CA GLY A 96 -1.70 14.05 -5.83
C GLY A 96 -0.53 14.87 -5.31
N PRO A 97 -0.78 15.79 -4.33
CA PRO A 97 0.26 16.72 -3.86
C PRO A 97 1.50 16.05 -3.27
N GLU A 98 1.37 14.86 -2.70
CA GLU A 98 2.49 14.17 -2.06
C GLU A 98 3.13 13.10 -2.97
N SER A 99 2.76 13.09 -4.25
CA SER A 99 3.30 12.15 -5.24
C SER A 99 3.95 12.93 -6.39
N LEU A 100 5.09 12.43 -6.85
CA LEU A 100 5.76 13.00 -8.03
C LEU A 100 5.12 12.51 -9.31
N GLU A 101 4.74 11.23 -9.35
CA GLU A 101 4.04 10.63 -10.48
C GLU A 101 3.33 9.36 -10.03
N THR A 102 2.45 8.84 -10.88
CA THR A 102 1.76 7.57 -10.67
C THR A 102 1.89 6.74 -11.93
N GLN A 103 1.91 5.40 -11.78
CA GLN A 103 2.02 4.52 -12.93
C GLN A 103 1.49 3.12 -12.60
N LEU A 104 0.88 2.50 -13.61
CA LEU A 104 0.48 1.10 -13.54
C LEU A 104 1.64 0.22 -13.96
N TYR A 105 1.95 -0.79 -13.14
CA TYR A 105 3.07 -1.70 -13.39
C TYR A 105 2.59 -3.14 -13.49
N ALA A 106 2.99 -3.83 -14.56
CA ALA A 106 2.92 -5.28 -14.61
C ALA A 106 4.02 -5.85 -13.72
N GLU A 107 3.91 -7.12 -13.33
CA GLU A 107 4.89 -7.76 -12.45
C GLU A 107 6.32 -7.59 -12.95
N ALA A 108 6.53 -7.82 -14.26
CA ALA A 108 7.87 -7.76 -14.87
C ALA A 108 8.48 -6.35 -14.83
N ASP A 109 7.66 -5.32 -14.67
CA ASP A 109 8.09 -3.93 -14.74
C ASP A 109 8.22 -3.27 -13.37
N ILE A 110 7.88 -3.97 -12.29
CA ILE A 110 7.98 -3.42 -10.93
C ILE A 110 9.43 -3.01 -10.65
N PRO A 111 9.66 -1.75 -10.22
CA PRO A 111 11.00 -1.29 -9.89
C PRO A 111 11.43 -1.76 -8.49
N TRP A 112 11.72 -3.06 -8.37
CA TRP A 112 11.95 -3.71 -7.07
C TRP A 112 13.02 -3.03 -6.23
N ASP A 113 14.08 -2.52 -6.85
CA ASP A 113 15.17 -1.86 -6.14
C ASP A 113 14.79 -0.45 -5.65
N ASN A 114 13.67 0.07 -6.13
CA ASN A 114 13.22 1.43 -5.82
C ASN A 114 11.86 1.44 -5.12
N ILE A 115 11.49 0.35 -4.46
CA ILE A 115 10.30 0.30 -3.63
C ILE A 115 10.64 0.84 -2.25
N ALA A 116 9.83 1.76 -1.76
CA ALA A 116 10.13 2.54 -0.56
C ALA A 116 10.18 1.72 0.73
N PHE A 117 9.29 0.72 0.88
CA PHE A 117 9.10 0.03 2.16
C PHE A 117 8.96 -1.47 1.96
N GLN A 118 9.50 -2.23 2.94
CA GLN A 118 9.43 -3.69 2.88
C GLN A 118 7.99 -4.22 2.85
N VAL A 119 7.08 -3.60 3.61
CA VAL A 119 5.68 -4.02 3.61
C VAL A 119 5.07 -3.91 2.21
N VAL A 120 5.48 -2.92 1.42
CA VAL A 120 5.02 -2.74 0.04
C VAL A 120 5.61 -3.82 -0.86
N SER A 121 6.92 -4.07 -0.78
CA SER A 121 7.57 -5.12 -1.59
C SER A 121 6.93 -6.48 -1.33
N GLU A 122 6.69 -6.83 -0.08
CA GLU A 122 6.09 -8.11 0.26
C GLU A 122 4.65 -8.21 -0.22
N THR A 123 3.87 -7.13 -0.07
CA THR A 123 2.49 -7.11 -0.56
C THR A 123 2.44 -7.32 -2.07
N LEU A 124 3.33 -6.65 -2.81
CA LEU A 124 3.37 -6.78 -4.28
C LEU A 124 3.76 -8.19 -4.70
N LYS A 125 4.78 -8.78 -4.08
CA LYS A 125 5.21 -10.15 -4.41
C LYS A 125 4.08 -11.15 -4.17
N GLU A 126 3.39 -11.02 -3.04
CA GLU A 126 2.28 -11.91 -2.73
C GLU A 126 1.10 -11.68 -3.66
N TYR A 127 0.81 -10.42 -4.00
CA TYR A 127 -0.28 -10.12 -4.90
C TYR A 127 -0.11 -10.83 -6.24
N PHE A 128 1.05 -10.72 -6.86
CA PHE A 128 1.28 -11.34 -8.16
C PHE A 128 1.29 -12.87 -8.07
N SER A 129 1.81 -13.43 -6.98
CA SER A 129 1.75 -14.87 -6.74
C SER A 129 0.30 -15.35 -6.57
N ASP A 130 -0.49 -14.62 -5.79
CA ASP A 130 -1.90 -14.96 -5.57
C ASP A 130 -2.72 -14.79 -6.84
N ALA A 131 -2.43 -13.77 -7.64
CA ALA A 131 -3.11 -13.54 -8.91
C ALA A 131 -2.88 -14.70 -9.87
N ALA A 132 -1.64 -15.22 -9.93
CA ALA A 132 -1.32 -16.38 -10.74
C ALA A 132 -2.05 -17.64 -10.26
N ALA A 133 -2.27 -17.77 -8.95
CA ALA A 133 -2.99 -18.89 -8.37
C ALA A 133 -4.52 -18.72 -8.41
N GLY A 134 -4.99 -17.50 -8.65
CA GLY A 134 -6.43 -17.20 -8.67
C GLY A 134 -7.08 -17.17 -7.29
N HIS A 135 -6.29 -16.96 -6.22
CA HIS A 135 -6.79 -17.02 -4.85
C HIS A 135 -6.06 -15.98 -3.99
N PHE A 136 -6.82 -15.16 -3.24
CA PHE A 136 -6.29 -14.04 -2.47
C PHE A 136 -6.63 -14.17 -0.98
N PRO A 137 -5.93 -15.04 -0.23
CA PRO A 137 -6.21 -15.16 1.20
C PRO A 137 -5.72 -13.93 1.96
N VAL A 138 -6.42 -13.59 3.05
CA VAL A 138 -5.96 -12.55 3.96
C VAL A 138 -4.85 -13.14 4.83
N ARG A 139 -3.71 -12.42 4.92
CA ARG A 139 -2.59 -12.84 5.74
C ARG A 139 -2.21 -11.76 6.74
N VAL A 140 -1.80 -12.17 7.93
CA VAL A 140 -1.24 -11.30 8.94
C VAL A 140 0.21 -11.71 9.15
N SER A 141 1.14 -10.77 9.04
CA SER A 141 2.57 -11.04 9.20
C SER A 141 3.20 -9.95 10.06
N ALA A 142 4.30 -10.29 10.70
CA ALA A 142 5.09 -9.32 11.45
C ALA A 142 6.38 -9.02 10.70
N ILE A 143 6.79 -7.75 10.72
CA ILE A 143 8.09 -7.34 10.19
C ILE A 143 9.03 -7.17 11.38
N ASP A 144 10.08 -7.96 11.40
CA ASP A 144 11.11 -7.88 12.43
C ASP A 144 12.31 -7.11 11.88
N HIS A 145 12.52 -5.92 12.45
CA HIS A 145 13.63 -5.07 12.04
C HIS A 145 14.98 -5.78 12.15
N ARG A 146 15.17 -6.61 13.17
CA ARG A 146 16.43 -7.31 13.39
C ARG A 146 16.75 -8.33 12.33
N ALA A 147 15.73 -8.91 11.67
CA ALA A 147 15.95 -9.89 10.61
C ALA A 147 16.69 -9.30 9.41
N LYS A 148 16.67 -7.99 9.24
CA LYS A 148 17.34 -7.32 8.12
C LYS A 148 18.81 -7.05 8.34
N ARG A 149 19.29 -7.26 9.55
CA ARG A 149 20.67 -6.91 9.91
C ARG A 149 21.65 -8.06 9.72
N SER A 150 21.15 -9.20 9.42
CA SER A 150 21.96 -10.38 9.20
C SER A 150 22.56 -10.43 7.80
#